data_880984c52a4e0f0b9beb213394674ac1
#
_entry.id   880984c52a4e0f0b9beb213394674ac1
#
_cell.length_a   1.000
_cell.length_b   1.000
_cell.length_c   1.000
_cell.angle_alpha   90.00
_cell.angle_beta   90.00
_cell.angle_gamma   90.00
#
_symmetry.space_group_name_H-M   'P 1'
#
loop_
_entity.id
_entity.type
_entity.pdbx_description
1 polymer ?
#
loop_
_entity_poly.entity_id
_entity_poly.type
_entity_poly.pdbx_seq_one_letter_code
_entity_poly.pdbx_strand_id
1 'polypeptide(L)'
;MYKRQGELECLGVFGDDYDTHDGTGVRDYIHVVDLAKGHVKAIEHYANPGVHICNLGTGTGYSVLDLVKAFERVNNVKVKYVIKDRRPGEIATCYANPARAKEELDWVATKGIDEMCRDTWNYALKHK
;
A
#
# COMPACT_ATOMS: atom_id res chain seq x y z
N MET A 1 -6.12 -7.75 -3.94
CA MET A 1 -7.35 -6.96 -3.81
C MET A 1 -8.59 -7.87 -3.76
N TYR A 2 -8.93 -8.63 -4.78
CA TYR A 2 -10.11 -9.52 -4.85
C TYR A 2 -10.26 -10.50 -3.66
N LYS A 3 -9.19 -11.06 -3.17
CA LYS A 3 -9.22 -12.00 -2.03
C LYS A 3 -9.75 -11.38 -0.74
N ARG A 4 -9.45 -10.09 -0.50
CA ARG A 4 -9.94 -9.36 0.67
C ARG A 4 -11.39 -8.95 0.55
N GLN A 5 -11.90 -8.87 -0.66
CA GLN A 5 -13.27 -8.48 -0.98
C GLN A 5 -14.25 -9.64 -0.97
N GLY A 6 -13.79 -10.86 -0.66
CA GLY A 6 -14.63 -12.07 -0.60
C GLY A 6 -14.89 -12.76 -1.94
N GLU A 7 -14.26 -12.30 -3.01
CA GLU A 7 -14.40 -12.92 -4.34
C GLU A 7 -13.58 -14.20 -4.48
N LEU A 8 -12.51 -14.34 -3.70
CA LEU A 8 -11.68 -15.53 -3.64
C LEU A 8 -11.73 -16.13 -2.23
N GLU A 9 -11.54 -17.43 -2.15
CA GLU A 9 -11.71 -18.22 -0.92
C GLU A 9 -10.92 -17.66 0.27
N CYS A 10 -9.64 -17.31 0.06
CA CYS A 10 -8.82 -16.71 1.10
C CYS A 10 -7.65 -15.90 0.56
N LEU A 11 -7.10 -15.03 1.41
CA LEU A 11 -5.87 -14.29 1.17
C LEU A 11 -4.66 -15.19 1.51
N GLY A 12 -3.70 -15.32 0.59
CA GLY A 12 -2.42 -15.95 0.90
C GLY A 12 -1.45 -14.94 1.49
N VAL A 13 -0.91 -15.23 2.67
CA VAL A 13 0.17 -14.47 3.32
C VAL A 13 1.47 -15.25 3.10
N PHE A 14 2.39 -14.71 2.31
CA PHE A 14 3.59 -15.41 1.90
C PHE A 14 4.75 -15.17 2.88
N GLY A 15 4.82 -16.03 3.88
CA GLY A 15 5.81 -16.01 4.95
C GLY A 15 5.33 -15.26 6.20
N ASP A 16 5.63 -15.84 7.35
CA ASP A 16 5.35 -15.28 8.67
C ASP A 16 6.56 -15.33 9.62
N ASP A 17 7.72 -15.63 9.04
CA ASP A 17 9.00 -15.81 9.72
C ASP A 17 10.06 -14.78 9.33
N TYR A 18 9.62 -13.62 8.78
CA TYR A 18 10.50 -12.49 8.53
C TYR A 18 10.87 -11.77 9.83
N ASP A 19 12.02 -11.11 9.84
CA ASP A 19 12.46 -10.26 10.94
C ASP A 19 11.67 -8.93 10.93
N THR A 20 10.42 -9.01 11.35
CA THR A 20 9.46 -7.89 11.47
C THR A 20 8.65 -8.08 12.76
N HIS A 21 7.88 -7.07 13.17
CA HIS A 21 7.14 -7.12 14.44
C HIS A 21 6.09 -8.26 14.53
N ASP A 22 5.58 -8.76 13.41
CA ASP A 22 4.61 -9.86 13.36
C ASP A 22 5.03 -11.01 12.43
N GLY A 23 6.24 -10.97 11.90
CA GLY A 23 6.79 -11.97 11.00
C GLY A 23 6.37 -11.84 9.54
N THR A 24 5.41 -10.99 9.21
CA THR A 24 4.98 -10.77 7.82
C THR A 24 5.73 -9.60 7.17
N GLY A 25 5.81 -9.60 5.84
CA GLY A 25 6.54 -8.58 5.10
C GLY A 25 5.97 -7.17 5.30
N VAL A 26 6.87 -6.18 5.49
CA VAL A 26 6.53 -4.77 5.68
C VAL A 26 6.73 -4.02 4.37
N ARG A 27 5.70 -3.29 3.95
CA ARG A 27 5.68 -2.51 2.71
C ARG A 27 5.06 -1.13 2.93
N ASP A 28 5.37 -0.21 2.02
CA ASP A 28 4.70 1.09 1.94
C ASP A 28 3.47 0.94 1.04
N TYR A 29 2.31 1.18 1.60
CA TYR A 29 1.04 1.19 0.86
C TYR A 29 0.64 2.64 0.61
N ILE A 30 0.34 2.96 -0.64
CA ILE A 30 -0.08 4.29 -1.06
C ILE A 30 -1.52 4.27 -1.57
N HIS A 31 -2.29 5.30 -1.23
CA HIS A 31 -3.63 5.48 -1.76
C HIS A 31 -3.57 5.88 -3.24
N VAL A 32 -4.46 5.29 -4.06
CA VAL A 32 -4.48 5.56 -5.51
C VAL A 32 -4.69 7.04 -5.84
N VAL A 33 -5.46 7.77 -5.02
CA VAL A 33 -5.65 9.22 -5.19
C VAL A 33 -4.36 10.00 -4.93
N ASP A 34 -3.61 9.65 -3.88
CA ASP A 34 -2.30 10.26 -3.62
C ASP A 34 -1.31 9.98 -4.75
N LEU A 35 -1.32 8.75 -5.28
CA LEU A 35 -0.50 8.39 -6.44
C LEU A 35 -0.88 9.21 -7.67
N ALA A 36 -2.17 9.36 -7.97
CA ALA A 36 -2.66 10.17 -9.08
C ALA A 36 -2.26 11.65 -8.95
N LYS A 37 -2.37 12.21 -7.73
CA LYS A 37 -1.90 13.58 -7.44
C LYS A 37 -0.39 13.73 -7.67
N GLY A 38 0.39 12.71 -7.35
CA GLY A 38 1.84 12.68 -7.62
C GLY A 38 2.15 12.78 -9.10
N HIS A 39 1.38 12.10 -9.96
CA HIS A 39 1.51 12.20 -11.41
C HIS A 39 1.18 13.62 -11.93
N VAL A 40 0.11 14.22 -11.43
CA VAL A 40 -0.26 15.61 -11.78
C VAL A 40 0.85 16.58 -11.39
N LYS A 41 1.39 16.46 -10.17
CA LYS A 41 2.51 17.27 -9.70
C LYS A 41 3.76 17.09 -10.55
N ALA A 42 4.06 15.89 -11.00
CA ALA A 42 5.18 15.65 -11.91
C ALA A 42 5.03 16.40 -13.23
N ILE A 43 3.83 16.41 -13.82
CA ILE A 43 3.53 17.16 -15.04
C ILE A 43 3.70 18.66 -14.81
N GLU A 44 3.24 19.18 -13.68
CA GLU A 44 3.32 20.60 -13.35
C GLU A 44 4.75 21.10 -13.07
N HIS A 45 5.60 20.26 -12.47
CA HIS A 45 6.91 20.69 -11.97
C HIS A 45 8.10 20.28 -12.85
N TYR A 46 7.96 19.23 -13.67
CA TYR A 46 9.02 18.77 -14.56
C TYR A 46 8.88 19.34 -15.97
N ALA A 47 9.03 20.65 -16.11
CA ALA A 47 8.95 21.34 -17.40
C ALA A 47 10.21 21.15 -18.25
N ASN A 48 11.37 20.88 -17.64
CA ASN A 48 12.63 20.71 -18.34
C ASN A 48 12.81 19.28 -18.86
N PRO A 49 13.32 19.11 -20.10
CA PRO A 49 13.63 17.79 -20.63
C PRO A 49 14.69 17.08 -19.77
N GLY A 50 14.56 15.77 -19.67
CA GLY A 50 15.53 14.95 -18.94
C GLY A 50 14.88 13.78 -18.23
N VAL A 51 15.68 13.05 -17.45
CA VAL A 51 15.24 11.96 -16.61
C VAL A 51 15.07 12.45 -15.17
N HIS A 52 13.85 12.41 -14.67
CA HIS A 52 13.51 12.79 -13.31
C HIS A 52 13.00 11.56 -12.55
N ILE A 53 13.65 11.24 -11.44
CA ILE A 53 13.32 10.05 -10.63
C ILE A 53 12.99 10.50 -9.22
N CYS A 54 11.78 10.18 -8.75
CA CYS A 54 11.42 10.32 -7.34
C CYS A 54 10.47 9.20 -6.91
N ASN A 55 10.56 8.82 -5.64
CA ASN A 55 9.69 7.81 -5.07
C ASN A 55 8.41 8.47 -4.54
N LEU A 56 7.26 7.88 -4.87
CA LEU A 56 5.97 8.25 -4.30
C LEU A 56 5.56 7.20 -3.27
N GLY A 57 5.46 7.59 -2.03
CA GLY A 57 5.09 6.73 -0.93
C GLY A 57 4.73 7.53 0.31
N THR A 58 4.30 6.85 1.36
CA THR A 58 3.95 7.49 2.64
C THR A 58 5.15 7.69 3.55
N GLY A 59 6.23 6.93 3.31
CA GLY A 59 7.37 6.85 4.22
C GLY A 59 7.11 5.99 5.45
N THR A 60 5.98 5.32 5.52
CA THR A 60 5.57 4.44 6.64
C THR A 60 5.39 3.02 6.15
N GLY A 61 6.02 2.07 6.84
CA GLY A 61 5.87 0.65 6.55
C GLY A 61 4.76 0.01 7.37
N TYR A 62 3.93 -0.79 6.71
CA TYR A 62 2.93 -1.64 7.34
C TYR A 62 3.15 -3.09 6.95
N SER A 63 2.96 -4.01 7.89
CA SER A 63 2.99 -5.44 7.60
C SER A 63 1.72 -5.89 6.87
N VAL A 64 1.77 -7.08 6.28
CA VAL A 64 0.58 -7.67 5.65
C VAL A 64 -0.54 -7.86 6.67
N LEU A 65 -0.22 -8.30 7.89
CA LEU A 65 -1.22 -8.47 8.95
C LEU A 65 -1.74 -7.14 9.47
N ASP A 66 -0.91 -6.08 9.53
CA ASP A 66 -1.39 -4.73 9.85
C ASP A 66 -2.47 -4.27 8.86
N LEU A 67 -2.23 -4.53 7.56
CA LEU A 67 -3.20 -4.20 6.52
C LEU A 67 -4.49 -5.02 6.65
N VAL A 68 -4.39 -6.32 6.95
CA VAL A 68 -5.55 -7.20 7.19
C VAL A 68 -6.36 -6.68 8.37
N LYS A 69 -5.72 -6.40 9.50
CA LYS A 69 -6.38 -5.88 10.70
C LYS A 69 -7.04 -4.53 10.48
N ALA A 70 -6.38 -3.62 9.76
CA ALA A 70 -6.96 -2.32 9.41
C ALA A 70 -8.19 -2.48 8.52
N PHE A 71 -8.13 -3.37 7.53
CA PHE A 71 -9.26 -3.64 6.65
C PHE A 71 -10.47 -4.21 7.40
N GLU A 72 -10.25 -5.16 8.29
CA GLU A 72 -11.29 -5.73 9.14
C GLU A 72 -11.93 -4.70 10.07
N ARG A 73 -11.10 -3.89 10.73
CA ARG A 73 -11.54 -2.86 11.68
C ARG A 73 -12.36 -1.77 11.02
N VAL A 74 -11.88 -1.24 9.89
CA VAL A 74 -12.49 -0.09 9.19
C VAL A 74 -13.79 -0.47 8.51
N ASN A 75 -13.88 -1.69 7.96
CA ASN A 75 -15.02 -2.14 7.17
C ASN A 75 -15.95 -3.09 7.91
N ASN A 76 -15.62 -3.43 9.16
CA ASN A 76 -16.39 -4.37 10.00
C ASN A 76 -16.65 -5.71 9.27
N VAL A 77 -15.62 -6.27 8.66
CA VAL A 77 -15.65 -7.56 7.95
C VAL A 77 -14.51 -8.44 8.41
N LYS A 78 -14.65 -9.75 8.22
CA LYS A 78 -13.54 -10.70 8.44
C LYS A 78 -12.84 -11.02 7.14
N VAL A 79 -11.51 -11.06 7.19
CA VAL A 79 -10.67 -11.48 6.09
C VAL A 79 -10.09 -12.87 6.38
N LYS A 80 -10.51 -13.87 5.62
CA LYS A 80 -9.90 -15.20 5.69
C LYS A 80 -8.52 -15.17 5.05
N TYR A 81 -7.52 -15.63 5.78
CA TYR A 81 -6.17 -15.77 5.22
C TYR A 81 -5.51 -17.09 5.66
N VAL A 82 -4.53 -17.51 4.88
CA VAL A 82 -3.66 -18.65 5.18
C VAL A 82 -2.20 -18.24 5.04
N ILE A 83 -1.36 -18.74 5.91
CA ILE A 83 0.09 -18.55 5.80
C ILE A 83 0.61 -19.54 4.75
N LYS A 84 1.40 -19.04 3.83
CA LYS A 84 2.09 -19.82 2.80
C LYS A 84 3.59 -19.62 2.90
N ASP A 85 4.36 -20.46 2.23
CA ASP A 85 5.79 -20.33 2.16
C ASP A 85 6.21 -18.99 1.55
N ARG A 86 7.39 -18.50 1.93
CA ARG A 86 7.97 -17.28 1.35
C ARG A 86 8.08 -17.40 -0.17
N ARG A 87 7.84 -16.31 -0.87
CA ARG A 87 8.17 -16.21 -2.29
C ARG A 87 9.65 -15.90 -2.45
N PRO A 88 10.35 -16.51 -3.42
CA PRO A 88 11.76 -16.22 -3.68
C PRO A 88 11.98 -14.72 -3.99
N GLY A 89 13.06 -14.15 -3.46
CA GLY A 89 13.47 -12.77 -3.74
C GLY A 89 12.76 -11.69 -2.93
N GLU A 90 11.85 -12.04 -2.02
CA GLU A 90 11.21 -11.07 -1.14
C GLU A 90 12.07 -10.76 0.09
N ILE A 91 12.08 -9.48 0.48
CA ILE A 91 12.78 -8.97 1.66
C ILE A 91 11.80 -8.66 2.79
N ALA A 92 12.29 -8.66 4.03
CA ALA A 92 11.47 -8.45 5.23
C ALA A 92 10.79 -7.08 5.23
N THR A 93 11.53 -6.01 4.95
CA THR A 93 11.04 -4.64 5.05
C THR A 93 11.48 -3.81 3.84
N CYS A 94 10.52 -3.14 3.23
CA CYS A 94 10.78 -2.18 2.14
C CYS A 94 9.71 -1.10 2.16
N TYR A 95 10.13 0.15 2.36
CA TYR A 95 9.24 1.31 2.23
C TYR A 95 10.00 2.50 1.66
N ALA A 96 9.24 3.45 1.11
CA ALA A 96 9.81 4.57 0.38
C ALA A 96 10.40 5.64 1.31
N ASN A 97 11.38 6.38 0.79
CA ASN A 97 11.74 7.69 1.29
C ASN A 97 11.19 8.74 0.34
N PRO A 98 10.09 9.43 0.68
CA PRO A 98 9.44 10.39 -0.21
C PRO A 98 10.03 11.81 -0.14
N ALA A 99 11.16 12.02 0.51
CA ALA A 99 11.74 13.36 0.73
C ALA A 99 11.95 14.12 -0.58
N ARG A 100 12.42 13.46 -1.63
CA ARG A 100 12.65 14.08 -2.94
C ARG A 100 11.35 14.53 -3.61
N ALA A 101 10.29 13.76 -3.49
CA ALA A 101 8.97 14.14 -4.01
C ALA A 101 8.42 15.39 -3.29
N LYS A 102 8.65 15.50 -1.99
CA LYS A 102 8.28 16.71 -1.23
C LYS A 102 9.07 17.93 -1.69
N GLU A 103 10.38 17.80 -1.88
CA GLU A 103 11.26 18.91 -2.28
C GLU A 103 11.03 19.35 -3.73
N GLU A 104 10.96 18.39 -4.67
CA GLU A 104 10.92 18.69 -6.11
C GLU A 104 9.50 18.86 -6.66
N LEU A 105 8.50 18.15 -6.12
CA LEU A 105 7.13 18.14 -6.59
C LEU A 105 6.13 18.84 -5.66
N ASP A 106 6.57 19.25 -4.49
CA ASP A 106 5.65 19.74 -3.42
C ASP A 106 4.50 18.72 -3.18
N TRP A 107 4.86 17.44 -3.16
CA TRP A 107 3.93 16.33 -3.00
C TRP A 107 4.19 15.55 -1.72
N VAL A 108 3.13 15.30 -0.99
CA VAL A 108 3.12 14.45 0.22
C VAL A 108 1.86 13.59 0.18
N ALA A 109 1.99 12.31 0.56
CA ALA A 109 0.84 11.45 0.75
C ALA A 109 0.01 11.94 1.95
N THR A 110 -1.29 12.09 1.77
CA THR A 110 -2.22 12.63 2.79
C THR A 110 -3.19 11.59 3.33
N LYS A 111 -3.37 10.46 2.63
CA LYS A 111 -4.32 9.42 2.99
C LYS A 111 -3.62 8.25 3.69
N GLY A 112 -4.14 7.87 4.85
CA GLY A 112 -3.62 6.77 5.65
C GLY A 112 -4.19 5.41 5.25
N ILE A 113 -3.74 4.36 5.97
CA ILE A 113 -4.15 2.98 5.75
C ILE A 113 -5.66 2.78 5.93
N ASP A 114 -6.28 3.48 6.87
CA ASP A 114 -7.71 3.40 7.14
C ASP A 114 -8.55 3.89 5.96
N GLU A 115 -8.15 5.01 5.36
CA GLU A 115 -8.81 5.54 4.16
C GLU A 115 -8.61 4.61 2.96
N MET A 116 -7.40 4.07 2.78
CA MET A 116 -7.12 3.09 1.72
C MET A 116 -8.05 1.87 1.83
N CYS A 117 -8.21 1.33 3.03
CA CYS A 117 -9.07 0.17 3.28
C CYS A 117 -10.55 0.49 3.04
N ARG A 118 -11.02 1.64 3.52
CA ARG A 118 -12.40 2.10 3.35
C ARG A 118 -12.75 2.33 1.89
N ASP A 119 -11.93 3.07 1.20
CA ASP A 119 -12.19 3.45 -0.19
C ASP A 119 -12.10 2.25 -1.13
N THR A 120 -11.18 1.33 -0.88
CA THR A 120 -11.09 0.06 -1.59
C THR A 120 -12.34 -0.79 -1.42
N TRP A 121 -12.87 -0.87 -0.19
CA TRP A 121 -14.10 -1.61 0.08
C TRP A 121 -15.32 -0.97 -0.56
N ASN A 122 -15.45 0.35 -0.44
CA ASN A 122 -16.53 1.10 -1.08
C ASN A 122 -16.53 0.95 -2.60
N TYR A 123 -15.36 0.97 -3.21
CA TYR A 123 -15.22 0.72 -4.64
C TYR A 123 -15.72 -0.69 -5.01
N ALA A 124 -15.29 -1.70 -4.26
CA ALA A 124 -15.73 -3.08 -4.51
C ALA A 124 -17.24 -3.26 -4.39
N LEU A 125 -17.87 -2.63 -3.38
CA LEU A 125 -19.32 -2.71 -3.19
C LEU A 125 -20.11 -2.06 -4.34
N LYS A 126 -19.57 -0.99 -4.91
CA LYS A 126 -20.24 -0.27 -6.02
C LYS A 126 -20.07 -0.97 -7.38
N HIS A 127 -19.07 -1.82 -7.53
CA HIS A 127 -18.72 -2.44 -8.81
C HIS A 127 -18.87 -3.98 -8.78
N LYS A 128 -19.66 -4.45 -7.84
CA LYS A 128 -20.08 -5.86 -7.80
C LYS A 128 -21.12 -6.19 -8.88
#